data_73800e8786b0a6f13163f4ac365fd1e3
#
_entry.id   73800e8786b0a6f13163f4ac365fd1e3
#
_cell.length_a   1.000
_cell.length_b   1.000
_cell.length_c   1.000
_cell.angle_alpha   90.00
_cell.angle_beta   90.00
_cell.angle_gamma   90.00
#
_symmetry.space_group_name_H-M   'P 1'
#
loop_
_entity.id
_entity.type
_entity.pdbx_description
1 polymer ?
#
loop_
_entity_poly.entity_id
_entity_poly.type
_entity_poly.pdbx_seq_one_letter_code
_entity_poly.pdbx_strand_id
1 'polypeptide(L)'
;MTSLAAHGDPNICYYHSYWRLAPDEALVVEATPPACDYWNFQLNNHWMESLDYRYHRIALNHHEARYRDDGSVRLVVAHEDPGVDNWLDTAGHARGTMCLRWIGADEHPEPTTRVAKLADL
;
A
#
# COMPACT_ATOMS: atom_id res chain seq x y z
N MET A 1 -5.83 -1.59 10.59
CA MET A 1 -7.21 -2.13 10.82
C MET A 1 -7.58 -3.08 9.70
N THR A 2 -7.91 -4.29 10.05
CA THR A 2 -8.33 -5.30 9.08
C THR A 2 -9.84 -5.49 9.17
N SER A 3 -10.53 -5.50 8.03
CA SER A 3 -11.94 -5.86 8.02
C SER A 3 -12.18 -6.94 6.96
N LEU A 4 -12.81 -8.01 7.36
CA LEU A 4 -13.43 -8.91 6.40
C LEU A 4 -14.57 -8.16 5.73
N ALA A 5 -14.74 -8.38 4.45
CA ALA A 5 -15.62 -7.57 3.61
C ALA A 5 -17.07 -7.60 4.12
N ALA A 6 -17.39 -6.71 5.05
CA ALA A 6 -18.75 -6.55 5.54
C ALA A 6 -19.72 -6.12 4.43
N HIS A 7 -19.19 -5.58 3.35
CA HIS A 7 -19.95 -5.00 2.24
C HIS A 7 -19.56 -5.59 0.90
N GLY A 8 -18.94 -6.76 0.85
CA GLY A 8 -18.47 -7.34 -0.38
C GLY A 8 -18.29 -8.84 -0.32
N ASP A 9 -17.52 -9.36 -1.24
CA ASP A 9 -17.24 -10.78 -1.39
C ASP A 9 -16.51 -11.31 -0.16
N PRO A 10 -16.95 -12.40 0.47
CA PRO A 10 -16.25 -13.00 1.62
C PRO A 10 -14.85 -13.50 1.28
N ASN A 11 -14.48 -13.62 0.01
CA ASN A 11 -13.14 -13.97 -0.42
C ASN A 11 -12.18 -12.77 -0.44
N ILE A 12 -12.66 -11.58 -0.12
CA ILE A 12 -11.85 -10.36 -0.13
C ILE A 12 -11.65 -9.88 1.30
N CYS A 13 -10.39 -9.73 1.69
CA CYS A 13 -10.02 -9.10 2.96
C CYS A 13 -9.35 -7.77 2.68
N TYR A 14 -9.75 -6.75 3.43
CA TYR A 14 -9.20 -5.40 3.30
C TYR A 14 -8.45 -5.01 4.55
N TYR A 15 -7.29 -4.37 4.36
CA TYR A 15 -6.63 -3.60 5.41
C TYR A 15 -6.72 -2.13 5.01
N HIS A 16 -7.36 -1.32 5.86
CA HIS A 16 -7.50 0.12 5.67
C HIS A 16 -6.74 0.85 6.77
N SER A 17 -6.07 1.93 6.41
CA SER A 17 -5.41 2.78 7.39
C SER A 17 -5.27 4.19 6.84
N TYR A 18 -4.91 5.10 7.72
CA TYR A 18 -4.61 6.49 7.37
C TYR A 18 -3.11 6.68 7.30
N TRP A 19 -2.69 7.66 6.50
CA TRP A 19 -1.30 8.09 6.45
C TRP A 19 -1.20 9.60 6.42
N ARG A 20 -0.09 10.10 6.94
CA ARG A 20 0.25 11.53 6.94
C ARG A 20 1.78 11.63 6.85
N LEU A 21 2.26 12.40 5.89
CA LEU A 21 3.70 12.50 5.61
C LEU A 21 4.11 13.96 5.46
N ALA A 22 5.15 14.35 6.19
CA ALA A 22 5.87 15.60 5.96
C ALA A 22 6.64 15.50 4.62
N PRO A 23 7.09 16.64 4.05
CA PRO A 23 7.76 16.62 2.74
C PRO A 23 9.00 15.71 2.65
N ASP A 24 9.69 15.47 3.76
CA ASP A 24 10.90 14.65 3.81
C ASP A 24 10.66 13.24 4.37
N GLU A 25 9.41 12.86 4.53
CA GLU A 25 9.03 11.57 5.11
C GLU A 25 8.48 10.61 4.07
N ALA A 26 8.62 9.33 4.34
CA ALA A 26 8.03 8.25 3.55
C ALA A 26 7.33 7.26 4.47
N LEU A 27 6.25 6.65 3.99
CA LEU A 27 5.61 5.54 4.67
C LEU A 27 6.15 4.24 4.09
N VAL A 28 6.70 3.39 4.93
CA VAL A 28 7.18 2.07 4.55
C VAL A 28 6.16 1.03 4.99
N VAL A 29 5.66 0.26 4.04
CA VAL A 29 4.68 -0.80 4.27
C VAL A 29 5.31 -2.12 3.89
N GLU A 30 5.37 -3.05 4.83
CA GLU A 30 5.98 -4.36 4.60
C GLU A 30 4.98 -5.46 4.90
N ALA A 31 4.92 -6.45 4.02
CA ALA A 31 4.02 -7.59 4.17
C ALA A 31 4.63 -8.81 3.48
N THR A 32 4.26 -10.00 3.97
CA THR A 32 4.54 -11.24 3.28
C THR A 32 3.22 -11.75 2.70
N PRO A 33 3.00 -11.61 1.39
CA PRO A 33 1.74 -12.01 0.80
C PRO A 33 1.48 -13.50 1.01
N PRO A 34 0.26 -13.89 1.43
CA PRO A 34 -0.11 -15.29 1.51
C PRO A 34 -0.36 -15.85 0.11
N ALA A 35 -0.55 -17.17 0.01
CA ALA A 35 -1.08 -17.74 -1.22
C ALA A 35 -2.47 -17.14 -1.46
N CYS A 36 -2.65 -16.47 -2.58
CA CYS A 36 -3.90 -15.81 -2.93
C CYS A 36 -4.01 -15.67 -4.44
N ASP A 37 -5.23 -15.40 -4.92
CA ASP A 37 -5.46 -15.21 -6.35
C ASP A 37 -4.94 -13.86 -6.83
N TYR A 38 -5.03 -12.84 -5.96
CA TYR A 38 -4.68 -11.48 -6.32
C TYR A 38 -4.51 -10.64 -5.06
N TRP A 39 -3.61 -9.69 -5.10
CA TRP A 39 -3.56 -8.63 -4.09
C TRP A 39 -3.21 -7.30 -4.76
N ASN A 40 -3.66 -6.22 -4.13
CA ASN A 40 -3.25 -4.89 -4.54
C ASN A 40 -3.18 -3.93 -3.35
N PHE A 41 -2.47 -2.84 -3.57
CA PHE A 41 -2.36 -1.74 -2.64
C PHE A 41 -2.70 -0.45 -3.38
N GLN A 42 -3.52 0.41 -2.76
CA GLN A 42 -3.96 1.66 -3.39
C GLN A 42 -3.94 2.80 -2.38
N LEU A 43 -3.52 3.97 -2.85
CA LEU A 43 -3.61 5.21 -2.10
C LEU A 43 -4.90 5.93 -2.45
N ASN A 44 -5.53 6.51 -1.45
CA ASN A 44 -6.74 7.30 -1.59
C ASN A 44 -6.59 8.60 -0.81
N ASN A 45 -7.44 9.57 -1.10
CA ASN A 45 -7.53 10.77 -0.27
C ASN A 45 -8.26 10.44 1.04
N HIS A 46 -8.40 11.42 1.93
CA HIS A 46 -9.05 11.19 3.23
C HIS A 46 -10.55 10.88 3.13
N TRP A 47 -11.15 11.05 1.96
CA TRP A 47 -12.53 10.66 1.67
C TRP A 47 -12.62 9.25 1.07
N MET A 48 -11.50 8.52 1.01
CA MET A 48 -11.39 7.19 0.43
C MET A 48 -11.61 7.15 -1.08
N GLU A 49 -11.43 8.28 -1.75
CA GLU A 49 -11.42 8.36 -3.21
C GLU A 49 -9.99 8.14 -3.71
N SER A 50 -9.83 7.44 -4.84
CA SER A 50 -8.49 7.22 -5.40
C SER A 50 -7.81 8.54 -5.74
N LEU A 51 -6.49 8.61 -5.58
CA LEU A 51 -5.69 9.74 -6.02
C LEU A 51 -5.63 9.77 -7.55
N ASP A 52 -4.97 10.80 -8.12
CA ASP A 52 -4.85 10.94 -9.56
C ASP A 52 -4.01 9.81 -10.17
N TYR A 53 -4.68 8.78 -10.68
CA TYR A 53 -4.05 7.61 -11.27
C TYR A 53 -3.55 7.84 -12.70
N ARG A 54 -3.93 8.93 -13.34
CA ARG A 54 -3.58 9.19 -14.76
C ARG A 54 -2.12 9.60 -14.92
N TYR A 55 -1.57 10.29 -13.93
CA TYR A 55 -0.22 10.85 -13.98
C TYR A 55 0.69 10.38 -12.86
N HIS A 56 0.14 9.61 -11.91
CA HIS A 56 0.86 9.20 -10.70
C HIS A 56 0.63 7.72 -10.44
N ARG A 57 1.68 7.03 -10.01
CA ARG A 57 1.54 5.65 -9.56
C ARG A 57 0.98 5.67 -8.14
N ILE A 58 -0.31 5.48 -8.03
CA ILE A 58 -1.03 5.49 -6.74
C ILE A 58 -1.49 4.08 -6.33
N ALA A 59 -1.23 3.08 -7.15
CA ALA A 59 -1.66 1.71 -6.90
C ALA A 59 -0.61 0.74 -7.42
N LEU A 60 -0.53 -0.41 -6.78
CA LEU A 60 0.39 -1.48 -7.15
C LEU A 60 -0.28 -2.82 -6.91
N ASN A 61 -0.18 -3.74 -7.87
CA ASN A 61 -0.74 -5.08 -7.74
C ASN A 61 0.36 -6.14 -7.68
N HIS A 62 -0.03 -7.40 -7.48
CA HIS A 62 0.91 -8.51 -7.32
C HIS A 62 1.74 -8.81 -8.57
N HIS A 63 1.29 -8.41 -9.75
CA HIS A 63 2.06 -8.57 -10.98
C HIS A 63 3.14 -7.51 -11.14
N GLU A 64 2.91 -6.31 -10.61
CA GLU A 64 3.80 -5.17 -10.75
C GLU A 64 4.84 -5.09 -9.64
N ALA A 65 4.51 -5.63 -8.47
CA ALA A 65 5.36 -5.51 -7.29
C ALA A 65 6.64 -6.32 -7.45
N ARG A 66 7.75 -5.79 -6.95
CA ARG A 66 9.00 -6.50 -6.83
C ARG A 66 9.12 -7.07 -5.43
N TYR A 67 9.39 -8.36 -5.34
CA TYR A 67 9.48 -9.09 -4.09
C TYR A 67 10.93 -9.20 -3.64
N ARG A 68 11.13 -9.25 -2.32
CA ARG A 68 12.43 -9.57 -1.76
C ARG A 68 12.68 -11.09 -1.86
N ASP A 69 13.93 -11.51 -1.63
CA ASP A 69 14.32 -12.92 -1.76
C ASP A 69 13.54 -13.85 -0.83
N ASP A 70 13.07 -13.35 0.29
CA ASP A 70 12.27 -14.11 1.25
C ASP A 70 10.77 -14.17 0.91
N GLY A 71 10.37 -13.61 -0.23
CA GLY A 71 8.98 -13.57 -0.65
C GLY A 71 8.16 -12.43 -0.09
N SER A 72 8.75 -11.60 0.77
CA SER A 72 8.07 -10.42 1.29
C SER A 72 8.13 -9.27 0.28
N VAL A 73 7.25 -8.28 0.48
CA VAL A 73 7.21 -7.08 -0.35
C VAL A 73 7.30 -5.86 0.55
N ARG A 74 8.07 -4.88 0.09
CA ARG A 74 8.16 -3.57 0.72
C ARG A 74 7.63 -2.52 -0.24
N LEU A 75 6.63 -1.76 0.20
CA LEU A 75 6.05 -0.66 -0.55
C LEU A 75 6.49 0.65 0.11
N VAL A 76 6.78 1.65 -0.69
CA VAL A 76 7.24 2.95 -0.19
C VAL A 76 6.33 4.04 -0.74
N VAL A 77 5.63 4.74 0.14
CA VAL A 77 4.78 5.88 -0.19
C VAL A 77 5.58 7.15 0.08
N ALA A 78 5.80 7.96 -0.93
CA ALA A 78 6.63 9.16 -0.80
C ALA A 78 6.17 10.25 -1.78
N HIS A 79 6.50 11.49 -1.44
CA HIS A 79 6.14 12.66 -2.26
C HIS A 79 6.99 12.78 -3.53
N GLU A 80 8.16 12.18 -3.55
CA GLU A 80 9.04 12.15 -4.72
C GLU A 80 9.74 10.80 -4.80
N ASP A 81 10.25 10.47 -5.99
CA ASP A 81 10.88 9.18 -6.25
C ASP A 81 12.10 9.00 -5.33
N PRO A 82 12.05 8.04 -4.38
CA PRO A 82 13.16 7.81 -3.46
C PRO A 82 14.27 6.94 -4.05
N GLY A 83 14.13 6.48 -5.30
CA GLY A 83 15.12 5.62 -5.94
C GLY A 83 15.07 4.17 -5.49
N VAL A 84 13.95 3.72 -4.92
CA VAL A 84 13.76 2.33 -4.47
C VAL A 84 12.59 1.69 -5.22
N ASP A 85 12.53 0.35 -5.17
CA ASP A 85 11.44 -0.40 -5.80
C ASP A 85 10.11 -0.15 -5.07
N ASN A 86 9.01 -0.35 -5.80
CA ASN A 86 7.65 -0.30 -5.27
C ASN A 86 7.29 1.06 -4.67
N TRP A 87 7.72 2.12 -5.31
CA TRP A 87 7.34 3.48 -4.91
C TRP A 87 5.92 3.79 -5.37
N LEU A 88 5.12 4.36 -4.45
CA LEU A 88 3.81 4.92 -4.75
C LEU A 88 3.85 6.42 -4.46
N ASP A 89 3.31 7.19 -5.40
CA ASP A 89 3.33 8.65 -5.39
C ASP A 89 2.11 9.18 -4.65
N THR A 90 2.32 10.10 -3.72
CA THR A 90 1.23 10.73 -2.97
C THR A 90 0.40 11.70 -3.82
N ALA A 91 0.81 11.96 -5.06
CA ALA A 91 0.15 12.90 -5.98
C ALA A 91 -0.08 14.29 -5.36
N GLY A 92 0.88 14.74 -4.52
CA GLY A 92 0.83 16.05 -3.87
C GLY A 92 0.00 16.12 -2.59
N HIS A 93 -0.55 14.99 -2.13
CA HIS A 93 -1.32 14.96 -0.89
C HIS A 93 -0.40 14.73 0.32
N ALA A 94 -0.61 15.49 1.39
CA ALA A 94 0.16 15.33 2.63
C ALA A 94 -0.42 14.23 3.53
N ARG A 95 -1.65 13.83 3.29
CA ARG A 95 -2.35 12.82 4.07
C ARG A 95 -3.40 12.12 3.20
N GLY A 96 -3.81 10.95 3.63
CA GLY A 96 -4.85 10.19 2.93
C GLY A 96 -5.13 8.88 3.64
N THR A 97 -5.72 7.98 2.89
CA THR A 97 -5.98 6.60 3.32
C THR A 97 -5.26 5.63 2.39
N MET A 98 -5.08 4.41 2.85
CA MET A 98 -4.55 3.34 2.04
C MET A 98 -5.41 2.10 2.20
N CYS A 99 -5.44 1.28 1.16
CA CYS A 99 -6.16 0.03 1.15
C CYS A 99 -5.26 -1.07 0.61
N LEU A 100 -5.03 -2.09 1.42
CA LEU A 100 -4.38 -3.33 1.01
C LEU A 100 -5.44 -4.40 0.93
N ARG A 101 -5.49 -5.12 -0.16
CA ARG A 101 -6.54 -6.10 -0.47
C ARG A 101 -5.95 -7.46 -0.75
N TRP A 102 -6.42 -8.49 -0.03
CA TRP A 102 -6.12 -9.89 -0.33
C TRP A 102 -7.37 -10.53 -0.91
N ILE A 103 -7.25 -11.16 -2.09
CA ILE A 103 -8.38 -11.80 -2.78
C ILE A 103 -8.09 -13.28 -2.94
N GLY A 104 -9.00 -14.13 -2.46
CA GLY A 104 -8.87 -15.58 -2.53
C GLY A 104 -7.77 -16.14 -1.62
N ALA A 105 -7.51 -15.50 -0.49
CA ALA A 105 -6.49 -15.92 0.46
C ALA A 105 -7.12 -16.62 1.67
N ASP A 106 -6.46 -17.68 2.15
CA ASP A 106 -6.85 -18.36 3.39
C ASP A 106 -6.31 -17.64 4.62
N GLU A 107 -5.21 -16.92 4.47
CA GLU A 107 -4.60 -16.13 5.52
C GLU A 107 -4.66 -14.65 5.16
N HIS A 108 -4.78 -13.79 6.18
CA HIS A 108 -4.94 -12.35 5.99
C HIS A 108 -3.92 -11.60 6.87
N PRO A 109 -2.61 -11.69 6.54
CA PRO A 109 -1.61 -11.02 7.35
C PRO A 109 -1.75 -9.51 7.27
N GLU A 110 -1.61 -8.85 8.42
CA GLU A 110 -1.57 -7.40 8.47
C GLU A 110 -0.17 -6.92 8.11
N PRO A 111 -0.05 -5.86 7.32
CA PRO A 111 1.26 -5.29 7.02
C PRO A 111 1.83 -4.59 8.26
N THR A 112 3.15 -4.50 8.32
CA THR A 112 3.81 -3.58 9.24
C THR A 112 4.03 -2.25 8.54
N THR A 113 3.84 -1.16 9.27
CA THR A 113 3.97 0.18 8.72
C THR A 113 4.85 1.03 9.63
N ARG A 114 5.64 1.90 9.02
CA ARG A 114 6.44 2.89 9.75
C ARG A 114 6.69 4.10 8.88
N VAL A 115 6.86 5.25 9.52
CA VAL A 115 7.29 6.48 8.85
C VAL A 115 8.80 6.59 9.01
N ALA A 116 9.49 6.88 7.91
CA ALA A 116 10.93 7.05 7.88
C ALA A 116 11.27 8.32 7.11
N LYS A 117 12.45 8.87 7.36
CA LYS A 117 12.96 9.96 6.53
C LYS A 117 13.42 9.41 5.19
N LEU A 118 13.25 10.19 4.12
CA LEU A 118 13.71 9.78 2.78
C LEU A 118 15.20 9.43 2.78
N ALA A 119 15.99 10.16 3.54
CA ALA A 119 17.43 9.92 3.64
C ALA A 119 17.79 8.56 4.26
N ASP A 120 16.85 7.93 4.96
CA ASP A 120 17.08 6.67 5.67
C ASP A 120 16.58 5.45 4.90
N LEU A 121 16.08 5.64 3.69
CA LEU A 121 15.58 4.54 2.86
C LEU A 121 16.71 3.76 2.16
#